data_e3c6a60a14dd44003a44d330719c0484
#
_entry.id   e3c6a60a14dd44003a44d330719c0484
#
_cell.length_a   1.000
_cell.length_b   1.000
_cell.length_c   1.000
_cell.angle_alpha   90.00
_cell.angle_beta   90.00
_cell.angle_gamma   90.00
#
_symmetry.space_group_name_H-M   'P 1'
#
loop_
_entity.id
_entity.type
_entity.pdbx_description
1 polymer ?
#
loop_
_entity_poly.entity_id
_entity_poly.type
_entity_poly.pdbx_seq_one_letter_code
_entity_poly.pdbx_strand_id
1 'polypeptide(L)'
;MIGITANADEFVYKSFTTADIATMLGALCAFLLFNSRFFHLKQAAVFLGDAGSTAIGFCIVYLLIDFSQGSSALISPVTAGWILGLPLLDGSAVIGKRLLSGVSPIKPGRDHIHHILLDAGFSVNQTVGTLVLIHSLLVFIGVSAKLVAGFYADMFLFWLFVSLVFLRIIMTNLISRYSIASAKR
;
A
#
# COMPACT_ATOMS: atom_id res chain seq x y z
N MET A 1 -3.66 -9.78 51.53
CA MET A 1 -4.50 -10.07 50.36
C MET A 1 -4.45 -8.83 49.46
N ILE A 2 -3.46 -8.78 48.54
CA ILE A 2 -3.25 -7.65 47.65
C ILE A 2 -4.12 -7.90 46.41
N GLY A 3 -5.22 -7.14 46.31
CA GLY A 3 -6.12 -7.20 45.18
C GLY A 3 -5.45 -6.62 43.94
N ILE A 4 -4.93 -7.47 43.08
CA ILE A 4 -4.57 -7.12 41.71
C ILE A 4 -5.86 -7.18 40.91
N THR A 5 -6.67 -6.14 40.98
CA THR A 5 -7.63 -5.82 39.94
C THR A 5 -6.90 -4.94 38.91
N ALA A 6 -6.01 -5.52 38.14
CA ALA A 6 -5.60 -4.92 36.89
C ALA A 6 -6.85 -4.92 36.02
N ASN A 7 -7.41 -3.73 35.78
CA ASN A 7 -8.47 -3.55 34.78
C ASN A 7 -7.96 -4.11 33.47
N ALA A 8 -8.59 -5.16 32.97
CA ALA A 8 -8.23 -5.80 31.70
C ALA A 8 -8.27 -4.79 30.53
N ASP A 9 -8.99 -3.69 30.72
CA ASP A 9 -9.14 -2.61 29.73
C ASP A 9 -7.91 -1.69 29.63
N GLU A 10 -7.04 -1.67 30.65
CA GLU A 10 -5.85 -0.82 30.67
C GLU A 10 -4.63 -1.45 30.01
N PHE A 11 -4.70 -2.76 29.72
CA PHE A 11 -3.58 -3.51 29.13
C PHE A 11 -3.58 -3.55 27.59
N VAL A 12 -4.63 -3.05 26.93
CA VAL A 12 -4.89 -3.39 25.51
C VAL A 12 -4.57 -2.27 24.53
N TYR A 13 -4.40 -1.01 24.91
CA TYR A 13 -4.29 0.04 23.93
C TYR A 13 -3.26 1.12 24.26
N LYS A 14 -1.99 0.81 24.02
CA LYS A 14 -0.99 1.86 23.93
C LYS A 14 -0.93 2.34 22.46
N SER A 15 -1.67 3.40 22.14
CA SER A 15 -1.56 4.08 20.87
C SER A 15 -0.13 4.56 20.64
N PHE A 16 0.31 4.58 19.39
CA PHE A 16 1.60 5.13 19.01
C PHE A 16 1.73 6.57 19.52
N THR A 17 2.81 6.85 20.19
CA THR A 17 3.14 8.21 20.61
C THR A 17 3.77 8.98 19.45
N THR A 18 3.76 10.31 19.53
CA THR A 18 4.47 11.16 18.56
C THR A 18 5.95 10.78 18.45
N ALA A 19 6.56 10.34 19.57
CA ALA A 19 7.96 9.89 19.59
C ALA A 19 8.16 8.59 18.78
N ASP A 20 7.24 7.64 18.88
CA ASP A 20 7.30 6.38 18.12
C ASP A 20 7.20 6.66 16.62
N ILE A 21 6.27 7.52 16.22
CA ILE A 21 6.10 7.94 14.82
C ILE A 21 7.34 8.67 14.31
N ALA A 22 7.89 9.61 15.08
CA ALA A 22 9.09 10.35 14.73
C ALA A 22 10.30 9.42 14.59
N THR A 23 10.44 8.43 15.47
CA THR A 23 11.50 7.41 15.39
C THR A 23 11.38 6.58 14.12
N MET A 24 10.17 6.11 13.79
CA MET A 24 9.92 5.35 12.56
C MET A 24 10.22 6.20 11.32
N LEU A 25 9.78 7.44 11.27
CA LEU A 25 10.06 8.35 10.17
C LEU A 25 11.57 8.61 10.03
N GLY A 26 12.29 8.83 11.14
CA GLY A 26 13.73 9.01 11.14
C GLY A 26 14.46 7.79 10.57
N ALA A 27 14.07 6.58 10.97
CA ALA A 27 14.63 5.35 10.47
C ALA A 27 14.36 5.16 8.95
N LEU A 28 13.14 5.46 8.49
CA LEU A 28 12.80 5.41 7.07
C LEU A 28 13.57 6.44 6.24
N CYS A 29 13.71 7.66 6.75
CA CYS A 29 14.51 8.71 6.10
C CYS A 29 15.98 8.28 5.99
N ALA A 30 16.57 7.76 7.06
CA ALA A 30 17.93 7.24 7.04
C ALA A 30 18.08 6.12 6.00
N PHE A 31 17.16 5.14 5.98
CA PHE A 31 17.16 4.08 4.98
C PHE A 31 17.08 4.64 3.54
N LEU A 32 16.23 5.64 3.29
CA LEU A 32 16.10 6.27 1.98
C LEU A 32 17.37 7.00 1.55
N LEU A 33 18.09 7.65 2.45
CA LEU A 33 19.37 8.30 2.15
C LEU A 33 20.41 7.31 1.62
N PHE A 34 20.44 6.09 2.15
CA PHE A 34 21.37 5.03 1.71
C PHE A 34 20.86 4.23 0.49
N ASN A 35 19.59 4.34 0.12
CA ASN A 35 19.00 3.54 -0.95
C ASN A 35 18.44 4.35 -2.12
N SER A 36 18.26 5.67 -1.96
CA SER A 36 17.72 6.48 -3.02
C SER A 36 18.75 6.76 -4.11
N ARG A 37 18.44 6.28 -5.32
CA ARG A 37 19.22 6.56 -6.52
C ARG A 37 19.09 8.01 -7.00
N PHE A 38 18.17 8.79 -6.43
CA PHE A 38 17.96 10.18 -6.80
C PHE A 38 19.06 11.12 -6.30
N PHE A 39 19.72 10.77 -5.20
CA PHE A 39 20.67 11.68 -4.59
C PHE A 39 22.11 11.54 -5.08
N HIS A 40 22.71 10.36 -5.16
CA HIS A 40 24.08 10.15 -5.64
C HIS A 40 24.42 8.68 -5.92
N LEU A 41 23.56 7.74 -5.60
CA LEU A 41 23.89 6.33 -5.66
C LEU A 41 23.49 5.71 -7.01
N LYS A 42 24.45 5.06 -7.67
CA LYS A 42 24.17 4.26 -8.89
C LYS A 42 23.35 3.00 -8.57
N GLN A 43 23.48 2.51 -7.32
CA GLN A 43 22.80 1.31 -6.83
C GLN A 43 22.38 1.52 -5.38
N ALA A 44 21.35 0.77 -4.91
CA ALA A 44 20.99 0.74 -3.50
C ALA A 44 22.16 0.17 -2.67
N ALA A 45 22.49 0.82 -1.55
CA ALA A 45 23.60 0.42 -0.71
C ALA A 45 23.23 -0.68 0.30
N VAL A 46 21.96 -0.72 0.70
CA VAL A 46 21.46 -1.63 1.74
C VAL A 46 20.18 -2.30 1.26
N PHE A 47 20.03 -3.58 1.54
CA PHE A 47 18.80 -4.32 1.26
C PHE A 47 17.92 -4.36 2.52
N LEU A 48 16.66 -3.95 2.39
CA LEU A 48 15.71 -3.93 3.50
C LEU A 48 15.35 -5.35 3.98
N GLY A 49 15.29 -6.28 3.04
CA GLY A 49 14.90 -7.66 3.28
C GLY A 49 13.40 -7.84 3.57
N ASP A 50 12.98 -9.09 3.62
CA ASP A 50 11.56 -9.42 3.88
C ASP A 50 11.15 -9.06 5.32
N ALA A 51 12.05 -9.22 6.28
CA ALA A 51 11.81 -8.86 7.67
C ALA A 51 11.55 -7.35 7.82
N GLY A 52 12.37 -6.51 7.18
CA GLY A 52 12.22 -5.06 7.24
C GLY A 52 10.95 -4.58 6.54
N SER A 53 10.64 -5.08 5.35
CA SER A 53 9.42 -4.72 4.61
C SER A 53 8.16 -5.15 5.35
N THR A 54 8.17 -6.35 5.95
CA THR A 54 7.05 -6.85 6.76
C THR A 54 6.85 -6.02 8.03
N ALA A 55 7.93 -5.69 8.74
CA ALA A 55 7.86 -4.85 9.94
C ALA A 55 7.30 -3.46 9.65
N ILE A 56 7.79 -2.80 8.58
CA ILE A 56 7.28 -1.48 8.16
C ILE A 56 5.81 -1.58 7.75
N GLY A 57 5.45 -2.58 6.95
CA GLY A 57 4.06 -2.81 6.55
C GLY A 57 3.13 -3.00 7.74
N PHE A 58 3.54 -3.80 8.73
CA PHE A 58 2.80 -4.00 9.97
C PHE A 58 2.62 -2.68 10.75
N CYS A 59 3.69 -1.91 10.95
CA CYS A 59 3.61 -0.63 11.65
C CYS A 59 2.66 0.36 10.94
N ILE A 60 2.73 0.46 9.61
CA ILE A 60 1.83 1.34 8.85
C ILE A 60 0.37 0.91 9.00
N VAL A 61 0.07 -0.39 8.84
CA VAL A 61 -1.30 -0.90 8.99
C VAL A 61 -1.81 -0.69 10.39
N TYR A 62 -0.98 -0.94 11.41
CA TYR A 62 -1.35 -0.70 12.81
C TYR A 62 -1.69 0.78 13.06
N LEU A 63 -0.85 1.71 12.60
CA LEU A 63 -1.11 3.16 12.70
C LEU A 63 -2.43 3.55 12.01
N LEU A 64 -2.71 3.01 10.83
CA LEU A 64 -3.93 3.32 10.10
C LEU A 64 -5.17 2.76 10.79
N ILE A 65 -5.07 1.60 11.42
CA ILE A 65 -6.16 1.05 12.24
C ILE A 65 -6.37 1.96 13.46
N ASP A 66 -5.31 2.33 14.18
CA ASP A 66 -5.36 3.20 15.34
C ASP A 66 -6.03 4.55 15.01
N PHE A 67 -5.63 5.18 13.92
CA PHE A 67 -6.18 6.46 13.48
C PHE A 67 -7.58 6.38 12.88
N SER A 68 -8.06 5.21 12.50
CA SER A 68 -9.36 5.04 11.86
C SER A 68 -10.44 4.42 12.75
N GLN A 69 -10.12 4.06 13.99
CA GLN A 69 -11.03 3.39 14.92
C GLN A 69 -11.32 4.23 16.17
N GLY A 70 -12.42 3.89 16.84
CA GLY A 70 -12.79 4.50 18.12
C GLY A 70 -13.42 5.90 18.00
N SER A 71 -13.70 6.50 19.15
CA SER A 71 -14.36 7.81 19.26
C SER A 71 -13.45 9.00 18.89
N SER A 72 -12.14 8.78 18.87
CA SER A 72 -11.11 9.78 18.53
C SER A 72 -10.52 9.56 17.12
N ALA A 73 -11.19 8.81 16.27
CA ALA A 73 -10.71 8.52 14.93
C ALA A 73 -10.41 9.81 14.13
N LEU A 74 -9.18 9.92 13.64
CA LEU A 74 -8.73 11.07 12.83
C LEU A 74 -9.13 10.93 11.36
N ILE A 75 -9.20 9.70 10.86
CA ILE A 75 -9.54 9.36 9.48
C ILE A 75 -10.64 8.29 9.46
N SER A 76 -11.31 8.09 8.32
CA SER A 76 -12.20 6.95 8.18
C SER A 76 -11.46 5.69 7.77
N PRO A 77 -12.00 4.47 8.03
CA PRO A 77 -11.44 3.22 7.54
C PRO A 77 -11.28 3.20 6.00
N VAL A 78 -12.20 3.86 5.28
CA VAL A 78 -12.11 3.98 3.83
C VAL A 78 -10.93 4.86 3.42
N THR A 79 -10.74 6.00 4.09
CA THR A 79 -9.55 6.86 3.88
C THR A 79 -8.25 6.11 4.18
N ALA A 80 -8.20 5.31 5.25
CA ALA A 80 -7.06 4.45 5.55
C ALA A 80 -6.77 3.46 4.41
N GLY A 81 -7.80 2.87 3.80
CA GLY A 81 -7.68 2.05 2.60
C GLY A 81 -7.09 2.80 1.40
N TRP A 82 -7.44 4.07 1.20
CA TRP A 82 -6.86 4.91 0.14
C TRP A 82 -5.39 5.30 0.42
N ILE A 83 -5.02 5.47 1.69
CA ILE A 83 -3.62 5.68 2.08
C ILE A 83 -2.77 4.45 1.77
N LEU A 84 -3.32 3.24 1.87
CA LEU A 84 -2.69 2.00 1.37
C LEU A 84 -3.01 1.72 -0.11
N GLY A 85 -3.53 2.67 -0.83
CA GLY A 85 -4.19 2.52 -2.12
C GLY A 85 -3.40 1.70 -3.14
N LEU A 86 -2.14 2.02 -3.41
CA LEU A 86 -1.35 1.33 -4.42
C LEU A 86 -1.06 -0.14 -4.06
N PRO A 87 -0.56 -0.49 -2.86
CA PRO A 87 -0.39 -1.88 -2.44
C PRO A 87 -1.69 -2.69 -2.49
N LEU A 88 -2.80 -2.12 -2.05
CA LEU A 88 -4.09 -2.80 -2.07
C LEU A 88 -4.62 -3.01 -3.49
N LEU A 89 -4.53 -1.98 -4.36
CA LEU A 89 -4.92 -2.08 -5.76
C LEU A 89 -4.12 -3.14 -6.50
N ASP A 90 -2.79 -3.11 -6.36
CA ASP A 90 -1.92 -4.02 -7.08
C ASP A 90 -2.05 -5.46 -6.55
N GLY A 91 -2.02 -5.64 -5.22
CA GLY A 91 -2.15 -6.95 -4.59
C GLY A 91 -3.50 -7.61 -4.87
N SER A 92 -4.62 -6.89 -4.69
CA SER A 92 -5.95 -7.42 -4.94
C SER A 92 -6.18 -7.74 -6.43
N ALA A 93 -5.63 -6.94 -7.34
CA ALA A 93 -5.73 -7.20 -8.77
C ALA A 93 -4.94 -8.45 -9.19
N VAL A 94 -3.74 -8.65 -8.65
CA VAL A 94 -2.94 -9.86 -8.91
C VAL A 94 -3.65 -11.11 -8.36
N ILE A 95 -4.13 -11.05 -7.12
CA ILE A 95 -4.89 -12.13 -6.50
C ILE A 95 -6.15 -12.44 -7.33
N GLY A 96 -6.94 -11.42 -7.65
CA GLY A 96 -8.17 -11.56 -8.42
C GLY A 96 -7.93 -12.17 -9.80
N LYS A 97 -6.91 -11.71 -10.54
CA LYS A 97 -6.51 -12.29 -11.83
C LYS A 97 -6.16 -13.76 -11.71
N ARG A 98 -5.36 -14.14 -10.70
CA ARG A 98 -4.93 -15.52 -10.50
C ARG A 98 -6.08 -16.45 -10.16
N LEU A 99 -6.98 -16.02 -9.28
CA LEU A 99 -8.19 -16.76 -8.94
C LEU A 99 -9.08 -16.98 -10.17
N LEU A 100 -9.31 -15.96 -10.98
CA LEU A 100 -10.08 -16.03 -12.23
C LEU A 100 -9.42 -16.94 -13.28
N SER A 101 -8.11 -17.10 -13.22
CA SER A 101 -7.33 -17.97 -14.12
C SER A 101 -7.09 -19.38 -13.56
N GLY A 102 -7.65 -19.73 -12.40
CA GLY A 102 -7.41 -21.02 -11.74
C GLY A 102 -5.98 -21.23 -11.26
N VAL A 103 -5.21 -20.14 -11.07
CA VAL A 103 -3.82 -20.18 -10.61
C VAL A 103 -3.77 -19.82 -9.13
N SER A 104 -2.91 -20.51 -8.36
CA SER A 104 -2.72 -20.24 -6.95
C SER A 104 -2.28 -18.78 -6.71
N PRO A 105 -2.93 -18.04 -5.80
CA PRO A 105 -2.54 -16.66 -5.45
C PRO A 105 -1.12 -16.53 -4.89
N ILE A 106 -0.61 -17.59 -4.25
CA ILE A 106 0.70 -17.61 -3.57
C ILE A 106 1.84 -17.89 -4.56
N LYS A 107 1.52 -18.35 -5.78
CA LYS A 107 2.55 -18.67 -6.77
C LYS A 107 3.35 -17.41 -7.13
N PRO A 108 4.70 -17.44 -7.15
CA PRO A 108 5.51 -16.33 -7.64
C PRO A 108 5.14 -15.94 -9.08
N GLY A 109 5.21 -14.66 -9.41
CA GLY A 109 4.91 -14.18 -10.76
C GLY A 109 5.30 -12.72 -10.96
N ARG A 110 5.22 -12.25 -12.21
CA ARG A 110 5.57 -10.89 -12.63
C ARG A 110 4.34 -10.05 -13.00
N ASP A 111 3.23 -10.27 -12.29
CA ASP A 111 1.95 -9.62 -12.57
C ASP A 111 1.80 -8.25 -11.88
N HIS A 112 2.72 -7.90 -10.97
CA HIS A 112 2.73 -6.63 -10.24
C HIS A 112 3.04 -5.45 -11.16
N ILE A 113 2.48 -4.28 -10.83
CA ILE A 113 2.58 -3.07 -11.66
C ILE A 113 4.03 -2.66 -11.95
N HIS A 114 4.94 -2.82 -10.98
CA HIS A 114 6.35 -2.50 -11.18
C HIS A 114 7.01 -3.40 -12.23
N HIS A 115 6.67 -4.68 -12.28
CA HIS A 115 7.16 -5.57 -13.32
C HIS A 115 6.62 -5.19 -14.70
N ILE A 116 5.33 -4.82 -14.78
CA ILE A 116 4.70 -4.40 -16.03
C ILE A 116 5.38 -3.12 -16.58
N LEU A 117 5.71 -2.16 -15.71
CA LEU A 117 6.41 -0.94 -16.12
C LEU A 117 7.84 -1.24 -16.61
N LEU A 118 8.58 -2.09 -15.91
CA LEU A 118 9.91 -2.52 -16.32
C LEU A 118 9.87 -3.27 -17.66
N ASP A 119 8.92 -4.19 -17.85
CA ASP A 119 8.73 -4.95 -19.09
C ASP A 119 8.28 -4.04 -20.26
N ALA A 120 7.62 -2.92 -19.97
CA ALA A 120 7.29 -1.86 -20.92
C ALA A 120 8.48 -0.94 -21.28
N GLY A 121 9.67 -1.17 -20.71
CA GLY A 121 10.89 -0.43 -21.02
C GLY A 121 11.18 0.76 -20.10
N PHE A 122 10.41 0.94 -19.03
CA PHE A 122 10.72 1.98 -18.04
C PHE A 122 12.01 1.62 -17.28
N SER A 123 12.87 2.61 -17.07
CA SER A 123 14.01 2.45 -16.16
C SER A 123 13.55 2.30 -14.71
N VAL A 124 14.41 1.79 -13.84
CA VAL A 124 14.08 1.63 -12.39
C VAL A 124 13.64 2.96 -11.77
N ASN A 125 14.33 4.05 -12.07
CA ASN A 125 13.98 5.38 -11.52
C ASN A 125 12.62 5.87 -12.04
N GLN A 126 12.33 5.67 -13.33
CA GLN A 126 11.03 5.99 -13.92
C GLN A 126 9.92 5.15 -13.29
N THR A 127 10.16 3.85 -13.09
CA THR A 127 9.21 2.95 -12.43
C THR A 127 8.91 3.42 -11.02
N VAL A 128 9.93 3.67 -10.20
CA VAL A 128 9.75 4.17 -8.83
C VAL A 128 9.03 5.52 -8.83
N GLY A 129 9.45 6.46 -9.66
CA GLY A 129 8.80 7.78 -9.78
C GLY A 129 7.31 7.67 -10.15
N THR A 130 6.99 6.81 -11.11
CA THR A 130 5.59 6.54 -11.52
C THR A 130 4.77 5.96 -10.37
N LEU A 131 5.31 4.98 -9.65
CA LEU A 131 4.62 4.37 -8.51
C LEU A 131 4.38 5.36 -7.38
N VAL A 132 5.38 6.19 -7.05
CA VAL A 132 5.25 7.26 -6.06
C VAL A 132 4.19 8.27 -6.49
N LEU A 133 4.17 8.68 -7.75
CA LEU A 133 3.17 9.61 -8.28
C LEU A 133 1.76 9.02 -8.17
N ILE A 134 1.54 7.79 -8.63
CA ILE A 134 0.24 7.12 -8.55
C ILE A 134 -0.20 7.00 -7.09
N HIS A 135 0.70 6.56 -6.21
CA HIS A 135 0.39 6.43 -4.79
C HIS A 135 0.01 7.76 -4.14
N SER A 136 0.78 8.82 -4.42
CA SER A 136 0.49 10.17 -3.92
C SER A 136 -0.86 10.69 -4.40
N LEU A 137 -1.24 10.41 -5.66
CA LEU A 137 -2.56 10.78 -6.19
C LEU A 137 -3.69 10.02 -5.47
N LEU A 138 -3.52 8.73 -5.20
CA LEU A 138 -4.51 7.94 -4.46
C LEU A 138 -4.69 8.49 -3.04
N VAL A 139 -3.59 8.76 -2.33
CA VAL A 139 -3.64 9.37 -0.99
C VAL A 139 -4.33 10.73 -1.04
N PHE A 140 -3.97 11.58 -2.00
CA PHE A 140 -4.57 12.90 -2.17
C PHE A 140 -6.09 12.83 -2.40
N ILE A 141 -6.54 11.93 -3.27
CA ILE A 141 -7.98 11.72 -3.54
C ILE A 141 -8.69 11.26 -2.26
N GLY A 142 -8.17 10.25 -1.56
CA GLY A 142 -8.79 9.70 -0.35
C GLY A 142 -8.91 10.73 0.77
N VAL A 143 -7.86 11.51 1.01
CA VAL A 143 -7.84 12.53 2.06
C VAL A 143 -8.70 13.74 1.68
N SER A 144 -8.56 14.26 0.46
CA SER A 144 -9.29 15.45 0.02
C SER A 144 -10.79 15.22 -0.05
N ALA A 145 -11.24 14.07 -0.54
CA ALA A 145 -12.67 13.77 -0.63
C ALA A 145 -13.31 13.70 0.76
N LYS A 146 -12.61 13.17 1.77
CA LYS A 146 -13.08 13.15 3.16
C LYS A 146 -13.27 14.56 3.73
N LEU A 147 -12.33 15.45 3.45
CA LEU A 147 -12.40 16.85 3.91
C LEU A 147 -13.58 17.63 3.30
N VAL A 148 -13.94 17.30 2.05
CA VAL A 148 -14.97 18.04 1.31
C VAL A 148 -16.38 17.49 1.54
N ALA A 149 -16.57 16.18 1.52
CA ALA A 149 -17.92 15.57 1.44
C ALA A 149 -18.30 14.70 2.66
N GLY A 150 -17.46 14.64 3.70
CA GLY A 150 -17.82 13.97 4.97
C GLY A 150 -18.21 12.50 4.80
N PHE A 151 -19.36 12.10 5.35
CA PHE A 151 -19.83 10.70 5.33
C PHE A 151 -20.13 10.18 3.92
N TYR A 152 -20.69 10.99 3.04
CA TYR A 152 -20.98 10.57 1.67
C TYR A 152 -19.73 10.29 0.85
N ALA A 153 -18.59 10.92 1.21
CA ALA A 153 -17.32 10.62 0.59
C ALA A 153 -16.90 9.17 0.81
N ASP A 154 -17.11 8.62 1.99
CA ASP A 154 -16.68 7.25 2.30
C ASP A 154 -17.40 6.22 1.40
N MET A 155 -18.71 6.36 1.19
CA MET A 155 -19.45 5.49 0.28
C MET A 155 -18.98 5.62 -1.17
N PHE A 156 -18.80 6.86 -1.64
CA PHE A 156 -18.30 7.12 -2.99
C PHE A 156 -16.87 6.58 -3.17
N LEU A 157 -15.98 6.88 -2.26
CA LEU A 157 -14.59 6.42 -2.29
C LEU A 157 -14.47 4.90 -2.23
N PHE A 158 -15.30 4.24 -1.41
CA PHE A 158 -15.33 2.78 -1.35
C PHE A 158 -15.64 2.18 -2.72
N TRP A 159 -16.74 2.60 -3.34
CA TRP A 159 -17.13 2.06 -4.65
C TRP A 159 -16.18 2.46 -5.77
N LEU A 160 -15.62 3.66 -5.71
CA LEU A 160 -14.57 4.09 -6.64
C LEU A 160 -13.33 3.18 -6.53
N PHE A 161 -12.90 2.88 -5.30
CA PHE A 161 -11.76 1.99 -5.08
C PHE A 161 -12.01 0.56 -5.62
N VAL A 162 -13.19 0.01 -5.32
CA VAL A 162 -13.61 -1.29 -5.87
C VAL A 162 -13.61 -1.28 -7.39
N SER A 163 -14.12 -0.23 -8.01
CA SER A 163 -14.12 -0.07 -9.47
C SER A 163 -12.70 -0.02 -10.05
N LEU A 164 -11.76 0.67 -9.38
CA LEU A 164 -10.35 0.70 -9.79
C LEU A 164 -9.70 -0.69 -9.69
N VAL A 165 -10.01 -1.47 -8.65
CA VAL A 165 -9.53 -2.87 -8.54
C VAL A 165 -10.03 -3.71 -9.72
N PHE A 166 -11.32 -3.64 -10.05
CA PHE A 166 -11.88 -4.37 -11.19
C PHE A 166 -11.26 -3.92 -12.52
N LEU A 167 -11.12 -2.61 -12.72
CA LEU A 167 -10.47 -2.06 -13.92
C LEU A 167 -9.03 -2.60 -14.04
N ARG A 168 -8.28 -2.61 -12.95
CA ARG A 168 -6.91 -3.13 -12.92
C ARG A 168 -6.86 -4.63 -13.26
N ILE A 169 -7.79 -5.44 -12.76
CA ILE A 169 -7.92 -6.87 -13.10
C ILE A 169 -8.15 -7.03 -14.61
N ILE A 170 -9.11 -6.29 -15.16
CA ILE A 170 -9.44 -6.33 -16.59
C ILE A 170 -8.21 -5.95 -17.43
N MET A 171 -7.55 -4.84 -17.12
CA MET A 171 -6.37 -4.37 -17.84
C MET A 171 -5.24 -5.41 -17.82
N THR A 172 -4.98 -6.02 -16.67
CA THR A 172 -3.95 -7.07 -16.56
C THR A 172 -4.28 -8.29 -17.41
N ASN A 173 -5.55 -8.70 -17.45
CA ASN A 173 -5.99 -9.81 -18.29
C ASN A 173 -5.86 -9.49 -19.78
N LEU A 174 -6.21 -8.28 -20.21
CA LEU A 174 -6.05 -7.84 -21.60
C LEU A 174 -4.58 -7.82 -22.02
N ILE A 175 -3.71 -7.24 -21.22
CA ILE A 175 -2.27 -7.19 -21.49
C ILE A 175 -1.70 -8.60 -21.64
N SER A 176 -2.05 -9.54 -20.73
CA SER A 176 -1.55 -10.90 -20.82
C SER A 176 -2.02 -11.65 -22.06
N ARG A 177 -3.26 -11.43 -22.50
CA ARG A 177 -3.79 -12.02 -23.74
C ARG A 177 -3.09 -11.46 -24.99
N TYR A 178 -2.80 -10.16 -24.99
CA TYR A 178 -2.10 -9.51 -26.10
C TYR A 178 -0.67 -10.02 -26.25
N SER A 179 0.05 -10.17 -25.13
CA SER A 179 1.41 -10.71 -25.10
C SER A 179 1.48 -12.14 -25.63
N ILE A 180 0.52 -13.00 -25.28
CA ILE A 180 0.45 -14.39 -25.77
C ILE A 180 0.13 -14.43 -27.27
N ALA A 181 -0.74 -13.54 -27.75
CA ALA A 181 -1.11 -13.47 -29.15
C ALA A 181 0.04 -12.96 -30.04
N SER A 182 0.86 -12.01 -29.54
CA SER A 182 2.03 -11.50 -30.27
C SER A 182 3.20 -12.49 -30.30
N ALA A 183 3.36 -13.31 -29.28
CA ALA A 183 4.42 -14.35 -29.23
C ALA A 183 4.15 -15.57 -30.14
N LYS A 184 2.92 -15.70 -30.67
CA LYS A 184 2.53 -16.78 -31.61
C LYS A 184 2.62 -16.37 -33.09
N ARG A 185 2.97 -15.13 -33.36
CA ARG A 185 3.25 -14.62 -34.72
C ARG A 185 4.73 -14.53 -34.98
#